data_09e0fd14cdd0242369df90a36da64fad
#
_entry.id   09e0fd14cdd0242369df90a36da64fad
#
_cell.length_a   1.000
_cell.length_b   1.000
_cell.length_c   1.000
_cell.angle_alpha   90.00
_cell.angle_beta   90.00
_cell.angle_gamma   90.00
#
_symmetry.space_group_name_H-M   'P 1'
#
loop_
_entity.id
_entity.type
_entity.pdbx_description
1 polymer ?
#
loop_
_entity_poly.entity_id
_entity_poly.type
_entity_poly.pdbx_seq_one_letter_code
_entity_poly.pdbx_strand_id
1 'polypeptide(L)'
;MDQIRIGSFLKELRKEKALTQEQLAEHFGVSGRTVSRWENGNNMPDISILVEIADFYDVDIRELIDGERKSETMNGEMKDTLVKVADYSETTNKKKTVRIVVLMSLVCAVMLLSLIIVLTSREVAILPDRYPAYERVYIDKKTTDGLLKDHILSEVLAPEYYVVDSENAANFCSVSVFSSEKAAENRYYVYAWVNECIYSYDGGVLNEDAGGSYPCRFELVKENDSLRVVSSESPGCGAQYNEDIEKLFPRYVRDKIYSVHDDGTVENLIAENLKQAKLYFNVG
;
A
#
# COMPACT_ATOMS: atom_id res chain seq x y z
N MET A 1 -55.27 -1.86 -2.34
CA MET A 1 -54.77 -1.19 -3.57
C MET A 1 -54.41 -2.27 -4.59
N ASP A 2 -55.01 -2.23 -5.75
CA ASP A 2 -54.73 -3.16 -6.84
C ASP A 2 -53.70 -2.52 -7.77
N GLN A 3 -52.47 -2.98 -7.67
CA GLN A 3 -51.33 -2.40 -8.42
C GLN A 3 -51.49 -2.56 -9.93
N ILE A 4 -52.19 -3.62 -10.37
CA ILE A 4 -52.39 -3.87 -11.81
C ILE A 4 -53.39 -2.86 -12.38
N ARG A 5 -54.47 -2.57 -11.63
CA ARG A 5 -55.51 -1.57 -12.03
C ARG A 5 -54.88 -0.18 -12.09
N ILE A 6 -54.13 0.22 -11.07
CA ILE A 6 -53.40 1.50 -10.99
C ILE A 6 -52.45 1.63 -12.16
N GLY A 7 -51.61 0.62 -12.42
CA GLY A 7 -50.67 0.60 -13.54
C GLY A 7 -51.34 0.71 -14.90
N SER A 8 -52.45 0.00 -15.12
CA SER A 8 -53.24 0.06 -16.34
C SER A 8 -53.81 1.47 -16.57
N PHE A 9 -54.30 2.10 -15.53
CA PHE A 9 -54.83 3.46 -15.59
C PHE A 9 -53.73 4.51 -15.86
N LEU A 10 -52.58 4.37 -15.22
CA LEU A 10 -51.42 5.20 -15.54
C LEU A 10 -51.01 5.11 -17.04
N LYS A 11 -51.00 3.89 -17.58
CA LYS A 11 -50.72 3.65 -18.98
C LYS A 11 -51.76 4.30 -19.92
N GLU A 12 -53.02 4.30 -19.53
CA GLU A 12 -54.12 4.93 -20.25
C GLU A 12 -53.94 6.46 -20.27
N LEU A 13 -53.73 7.08 -19.10
CA LEU A 13 -53.46 8.51 -18.95
C LEU A 13 -52.24 8.98 -19.76
N ARG A 14 -51.15 8.20 -19.75
CA ARG A 14 -49.97 8.48 -20.56
C ARG A 14 -50.31 8.49 -22.07
N LYS A 15 -51.07 7.48 -22.51
CA LYS A 15 -51.48 7.38 -23.91
C LYS A 15 -52.42 8.48 -24.34
N GLU A 16 -53.30 8.95 -23.45
CA GLU A 16 -54.16 10.11 -23.72
C GLU A 16 -53.38 11.35 -23.99
N LYS A 17 -52.25 11.57 -23.28
CA LYS A 17 -51.31 12.67 -23.54
C LYS A 17 -50.28 12.40 -24.65
N ALA A 18 -50.39 11.24 -25.36
CA ALA A 18 -49.49 10.84 -26.42
C ALA A 18 -47.98 10.80 -26.03
N LEU A 19 -47.69 10.52 -24.75
CA LEU A 19 -46.32 10.45 -24.23
C LEU A 19 -45.74 9.04 -24.32
N THR A 20 -44.41 8.93 -24.53
CA THR A 20 -43.66 7.68 -24.37
C THR A 20 -43.35 7.41 -22.88
N GLN A 21 -42.96 6.18 -22.54
CA GLN A 21 -42.52 5.85 -21.17
C GLN A 21 -41.29 6.64 -20.76
N GLU A 22 -40.39 6.91 -21.72
CA GLU A 22 -39.18 7.68 -21.53
C GLU A 22 -39.47 9.14 -21.24
N GLN A 23 -40.39 9.77 -21.99
CA GLN A 23 -40.80 11.14 -21.76
C GLN A 23 -41.49 11.33 -20.42
N LEU A 24 -42.32 10.35 -20.01
CA LEU A 24 -42.95 10.39 -18.70
C LEU A 24 -41.91 10.20 -17.58
N ALA A 25 -40.93 9.33 -17.81
CA ALA A 25 -39.84 9.08 -16.87
C ALA A 25 -38.97 10.33 -16.67
N GLU A 26 -38.65 11.05 -17.73
CA GLU A 26 -37.91 12.30 -17.69
C GLU A 26 -38.64 13.36 -16.86
N HIS A 27 -39.98 13.48 -17.04
CA HIS A 27 -40.78 14.42 -16.29
C HIS A 27 -40.76 14.19 -14.77
N PHE A 28 -40.79 12.93 -14.34
CA PHE A 28 -40.77 12.58 -12.91
C PHE A 28 -39.37 12.24 -12.38
N GLY A 29 -38.31 12.45 -13.13
CA GLY A 29 -36.94 12.20 -12.69
C GLY A 29 -36.61 10.72 -12.41
N VAL A 30 -37.32 9.78 -13.11
CA VAL A 30 -37.14 8.33 -12.95
C VAL A 30 -36.66 7.69 -14.25
N SER A 31 -36.38 6.39 -14.25
CA SER A 31 -36.03 5.66 -15.48
C SER A 31 -37.27 5.19 -16.24
N GLY A 32 -37.19 5.09 -17.60
CA GLY A 32 -38.26 4.49 -18.41
C GLY A 32 -38.63 3.07 -17.94
N ARG A 33 -37.67 2.31 -17.43
CA ARG A 33 -37.89 1.00 -16.82
C ARG A 33 -38.74 1.08 -15.54
N THR A 34 -38.61 2.14 -14.78
CA THR A 34 -39.43 2.39 -13.58
C THR A 34 -40.89 2.64 -13.98
N VAL A 35 -41.12 3.52 -14.96
CA VAL A 35 -42.45 3.80 -15.52
C VAL A 35 -43.07 2.50 -16.08
N SER A 36 -42.32 1.72 -16.83
CA SER A 36 -42.77 0.43 -17.35
C SER A 36 -43.20 -0.55 -16.25
N ARG A 37 -42.49 -0.57 -15.12
CA ARG A 37 -42.85 -1.41 -13.95
C ARG A 37 -44.15 -0.92 -13.29
N TRP A 38 -44.33 0.38 -13.20
CA TRP A 38 -45.56 0.97 -12.68
C TRP A 38 -46.76 0.60 -13.56
N GLU A 39 -46.64 0.78 -14.87
CA GLU A 39 -47.72 0.48 -15.81
C GLU A 39 -48.09 -1.01 -15.91
N ASN A 40 -47.14 -1.90 -15.59
CA ASN A 40 -47.39 -3.34 -15.54
C ASN A 40 -47.78 -3.87 -14.14
N GLY A 41 -47.92 -2.99 -13.17
CA GLY A 41 -48.30 -3.38 -11.79
C GLY A 41 -47.20 -4.15 -11.04
N ASN A 42 -45.95 -4.14 -11.53
CA ASN A 42 -44.83 -4.82 -10.87
C ASN A 42 -44.22 -4.03 -9.72
N ASN A 43 -44.51 -2.72 -9.68
CA ASN A 43 -44.13 -1.81 -8.61
C ASN A 43 -45.11 -0.62 -8.64
N MET A 44 -45.15 0.14 -7.55
CA MET A 44 -45.99 1.35 -7.43
C MET A 44 -45.10 2.58 -7.23
N PRO A 45 -45.49 3.74 -7.77
CA PRO A 45 -44.91 5.01 -7.35
C PRO A 45 -45.09 5.22 -5.85
N ASP A 46 -44.19 5.92 -5.19
CA ASP A 46 -44.40 6.38 -3.84
C ASP A 46 -45.51 7.46 -3.78
N ILE A 47 -45.96 7.79 -2.56
CA ILE A 47 -47.06 8.70 -2.37
C ILE A 47 -46.80 10.09 -2.93
N SER A 48 -45.54 10.59 -2.87
CA SER A 48 -45.16 11.89 -3.38
C SER A 48 -45.28 11.93 -4.90
N ILE A 49 -44.77 10.93 -5.58
CA ILE A 49 -44.87 10.78 -7.03
C ILE A 49 -46.31 10.56 -7.49
N LEU A 50 -47.12 9.81 -6.71
CA LEU A 50 -48.54 9.65 -7.03
C LEU A 50 -49.32 10.99 -6.98
N VAL A 51 -49.00 11.88 -6.05
CA VAL A 51 -49.57 13.24 -6.01
C VAL A 51 -49.14 14.03 -7.22
N GLU A 52 -47.86 14.02 -7.60
CA GLU A 52 -47.34 14.72 -8.79
C GLU A 52 -47.97 14.17 -10.09
N ILE A 53 -48.18 12.86 -10.17
CA ILE A 53 -48.85 12.20 -11.29
C ILE A 53 -50.32 12.68 -11.40
N ALA A 54 -51.04 12.73 -10.25
CA ALA A 54 -52.43 13.21 -10.20
C ALA A 54 -52.53 14.67 -10.69
N ASP A 55 -51.62 15.54 -10.22
CA ASP A 55 -51.56 16.93 -10.65
C ASP A 55 -51.19 17.07 -12.14
N PHE A 56 -50.24 16.25 -12.63
CA PHE A 56 -49.79 16.28 -14.03
C PHE A 56 -50.91 15.87 -15.01
N TYR A 57 -51.74 14.90 -14.61
CA TYR A 57 -52.84 14.40 -15.46
C TYR A 57 -54.16 15.11 -15.20
N ASP A 58 -54.22 15.98 -14.21
CA ASP A 58 -55.44 16.66 -13.76
C ASP A 58 -56.57 15.68 -13.40
N VAL A 59 -56.16 14.68 -12.57
CA VAL A 59 -57.05 13.66 -12.05
C VAL A 59 -57.04 13.65 -10.53
N ASP A 60 -58.12 13.18 -9.88
CA ASP A 60 -58.11 13.00 -8.44
C ASP A 60 -57.21 11.82 -8.06
N ILE A 61 -56.43 11.97 -7.02
CA ILE A 61 -55.52 10.90 -6.53
C ILE A 61 -56.28 9.61 -6.24
N ARG A 62 -57.56 9.69 -5.88
CA ARG A 62 -58.44 8.52 -5.66
C ARG A 62 -58.71 7.79 -6.99
N GLU A 63 -58.82 8.49 -8.10
CA GLU A 63 -58.99 7.89 -9.42
C GLU A 63 -57.72 7.08 -9.78
N LEU A 64 -56.56 7.61 -9.44
CA LEU A 64 -55.28 6.89 -9.59
C LEU A 64 -55.26 5.63 -8.67
N ILE A 65 -55.65 5.74 -7.40
CA ILE A 65 -55.62 4.65 -6.43
C ILE A 65 -56.67 3.60 -6.76
N ASP A 66 -57.82 4.00 -7.26
CA ASP A 66 -58.89 3.10 -7.66
C ASP A 66 -58.68 2.51 -9.07
N GLY A 67 -57.80 3.16 -9.86
CA GLY A 67 -57.50 2.74 -11.21
C GLY A 67 -58.61 2.96 -12.21
N GLU A 68 -59.48 3.96 -11.97
CA GLU A 68 -60.60 4.30 -12.85
C GLU A 68 -61.05 5.75 -12.68
N ARG A 69 -61.52 6.39 -13.74
CA ARG A 69 -62.10 7.75 -13.68
C ARG A 69 -63.42 7.73 -12.96
N LYS A 70 -63.60 8.67 -12.04
CA LYS A 70 -64.85 8.94 -11.34
C LYS A 70 -65.40 10.31 -11.78
N SER A 71 -66.66 10.35 -12.21
CA SER A 71 -67.31 11.62 -12.56
C SER A 71 -67.39 12.54 -11.34
N GLU A 72 -67.12 13.82 -11.61
CA GLU A 72 -67.03 14.93 -10.67
C GLU A 72 -67.96 14.86 -9.45
N THR A 73 -67.36 14.70 -8.32
CA THR A 73 -67.65 15.38 -7.04
C THR A 73 -66.90 14.68 -5.90
N MET A 74 -65.85 15.28 -5.38
CA MET A 74 -65.53 15.24 -3.93
C MET A 74 -64.19 15.87 -3.53
N ASN A 75 -64.35 16.92 -2.77
CA ASN A 75 -63.63 17.37 -1.56
C ASN A 75 -62.09 17.55 -1.57
N GLY A 76 -61.70 18.86 -1.58
CA GLY A 76 -60.38 19.38 -1.30
C GLY A 76 -59.73 18.93 0.04
N GLU A 77 -60.54 18.49 1.02
CA GLU A 77 -60.05 18.07 2.35
C GLU A 77 -59.15 16.85 2.34
N MET A 78 -59.32 15.92 1.38
CA MET A 78 -58.50 14.72 1.30
C MET A 78 -57.20 14.96 0.57
N LYS A 79 -57.17 15.88 -0.42
CA LYS A 79 -55.93 16.30 -1.09
C LYS A 79 -55.00 16.98 -0.09
N ASP A 80 -55.53 17.86 0.76
CA ASP A 80 -54.81 18.53 1.85
C ASP A 80 -54.25 17.56 2.88
N THR A 81 -54.97 16.49 3.17
CA THR A 81 -54.52 15.45 4.13
C THR A 81 -53.40 14.60 3.54
N LEU A 82 -53.48 14.23 2.25
CA LEU A 82 -52.46 13.45 1.56
C LEU A 82 -51.18 14.26 1.30
N VAL A 83 -51.29 15.55 0.97
CA VAL A 83 -50.16 16.47 0.87
C VAL A 83 -49.43 16.58 2.21
N LYS A 84 -50.16 16.71 3.33
CA LYS A 84 -49.57 16.74 4.66
C LYS A 84 -48.86 15.44 5.02
N VAL A 85 -49.39 14.26 4.61
CA VAL A 85 -48.76 12.96 4.83
C VAL A 85 -47.49 12.79 3.94
N ALA A 86 -47.55 13.24 2.71
CA ALA A 86 -46.36 13.26 1.80
C ALA A 86 -45.25 14.13 2.35
N ASP A 87 -45.56 15.34 2.79
CA ASP A 87 -44.60 16.28 3.42
C ASP A 87 -44.00 15.72 4.71
N TYR A 88 -44.82 15.04 5.53
CA TYR A 88 -44.34 14.36 6.74
C TYR A 88 -43.41 13.20 6.40
N SER A 89 -43.70 12.42 5.37
CA SER A 89 -42.87 11.32 4.89
C SER A 89 -41.52 11.83 4.36
N GLU A 90 -41.53 12.90 3.55
CA GLU A 90 -40.31 13.52 2.97
C GLU A 90 -39.42 14.12 4.04
N THR A 91 -40.01 14.87 4.99
CA THR A 91 -39.25 15.47 6.11
C THR A 91 -38.69 14.42 7.06
N THR A 92 -39.38 13.30 7.26
CA THR A 92 -38.90 12.21 8.10
C THR A 92 -37.77 11.43 7.41
N ASN A 93 -37.88 11.21 6.11
CA ASN A 93 -36.83 10.57 5.32
C ASN A 93 -35.59 11.45 5.19
N LYS A 94 -35.75 12.76 4.93
CA LYS A 94 -34.61 13.72 4.94
C LYS A 94 -33.88 13.72 6.29
N LYS A 95 -34.61 13.71 7.41
CA LYS A 95 -34.00 13.63 8.75
C LYS A 95 -33.28 12.30 9.00
N LYS A 96 -33.82 11.17 8.53
CA LYS A 96 -33.15 9.86 8.60
C LYS A 96 -31.91 9.82 7.72
N THR A 97 -32.01 10.31 6.47
CA THR A 97 -30.87 10.37 5.53
C THR A 97 -29.76 11.28 6.06
N VAL A 98 -30.11 12.47 6.59
CA VAL A 98 -29.11 13.36 7.21
C VAL A 98 -28.44 12.70 8.42
N ARG A 99 -29.21 11.99 9.28
CA ARG A 99 -28.61 11.24 10.41
C ARG A 99 -27.68 10.12 9.94
N ILE A 100 -28.06 9.40 8.89
CA ILE A 100 -27.20 8.34 8.29
C ILE A 100 -25.94 8.96 7.70
N VAL A 101 -26.05 10.06 6.94
CA VAL A 101 -24.90 10.75 6.35
C VAL A 101 -23.97 11.29 7.45
N VAL A 102 -24.50 11.89 8.51
CA VAL A 102 -23.71 12.36 9.66
C VAL A 102 -23.02 11.20 10.37
N LEU A 103 -23.74 10.08 10.59
CA LEU A 103 -23.13 8.87 11.18
C LEU A 103 -22.02 8.30 10.29
N MET A 104 -22.24 8.20 8.99
CA MET A 104 -21.23 7.72 8.03
C MET A 104 -20.02 8.66 7.97
N SER A 105 -20.24 9.99 7.99
CA SER A 105 -19.13 10.96 8.03
C SER A 105 -18.31 10.86 9.32
N LEU A 106 -18.97 10.59 10.45
CA LEU A 106 -18.33 10.39 11.75
C LEU A 106 -17.51 9.08 11.76
N VAL A 107 -18.03 8.01 11.18
CA VAL A 107 -17.32 6.74 11.01
C VAL A 107 -16.10 6.93 10.09
N CYS A 108 -16.28 7.63 8.97
CA CYS A 108 -15.16 7.96 8.07
C CYS A 108 -14.08 8.82 8.77
N ALA A 109 -14.49 9.81 9.56
CA ALA A 109 -13.57 10.64 10.34
C ALA A 109 -12.79 9.81 11.38
N VAL A 110 -13.46 8.88 12.08
CA VAL A 110 -12.81 7.95 13.02
C VAL A 110 -11.86 7.01 12.29
N MET A 111 -12.24 6.50 11.12
CA MET A 111 -11.37 5.65 10.29
C MET A 111 -10.15 6.42 9.78
N LEU A 112 -10.33 7.67 9.34
CA LEU A 112 -9.23 8.53 8.95
C LEU A 112 -8.32 8.86 10.13
N LEU A 113 -8.89 9.16 11.30
CA LEU A 113 -8.13 9.41 12.52
C LEU A 113 -7.35 8.18 12.96
N SER A 114 -7.97 6.99 12.90
CA SER A 114 -7.30 5.72 13.19
C SER A 114 -6.20 5.42 12.17
N LEU A 115 -6.42 5.72 10.88
CA LEU A 115 -5.40 5.58 9.85
C LEU A 115 -4.23 6.57 10.07
N ILE A 116 -4.53 7.83 10.44
CA ILE A 116 -3.51 8.82 10.80
C ILE A 116 -2.76 8.35 12.05
N ILE A 117 -3.45 7.85 13.07
CA ILE A 117 -2.82 7.29 14.28
C ILE A 117 -1.96 6.08 13.92
N VAL A 118 -2.38 5.19 13.03
CA VAL A 118 -1.58 4.04 12.56
C VAL A 118 -0.39 4.51 11.73
N LEU A 119 -0.54 5.53 10.89
CA LEU A 119 0.56 6.08 10.10
C LEU A 119 1.56 6.84 10.98
N THR A 120 1.06 7.62 11.95
CA THR A 120 1.91 8.35 12.91
C THR A 120 2.48 7.42 13.99
N SER A 121 1.76 6.35 14.40
CA SER A 121 2.33 5.34 15.30
C SER A 121 3.29 4.40 14.59
N ARG A 122 3.28 4.30 13.25
CA ARG A 122 4.42 3.72 12.52
C ARG A 122 5.67 4.60 12.61
N GLU A 123 5.51 5.91 12.74
CA GLU A 123 6.65 6.80 13.07
C GLU A 123 6.93 6.86 14.58
N VAL A 124 5.97 6.54 15.45
CA VAL A 124 6.04 6.60 16.93
C VAL A 124 6.03 5.21 17.59
N ALA A 125 5.88 4.12 16.85
CA ALA A 125 6.43 2.85 17.28
C ALA A 125 7.97 2.93 17.13
N ILE A 126 8.55 3.91 17.78
CA ILE A 126 9.83 3.77 18.44
C ILE A 126 9.58 2.69 19.51
N LEU A 127 9.52 1.43 19.13
CA LEU A 127 10.14 0.43 19.95
C LEU A 127 11.49 1.06 20.29
N PRO A 128 11.84 1.24 21.58
CA PRO A 128 13.16 1.74 21.90
C PRO A 128 14.10 0.88 21.07
N ASP A 129 14.84 1.54 20.18
CA ASP A 129 15.88 0.85 19.43
C ASP A 129 16.60 0.05 20.50
N ARG A 130 16.61 -1.27 20.42
CA ARG A 130 17.35 -2.13 21.37
C ARG A 130 18.82 -1.73 21.39
N TYR A 131 19.17 -0.86 20.47
CA TYR A 131 20.48 -0.26 20.33
C TYR A 131 20.52 1.05 21.12
N PRO A 132 21.48 1.21 22.05
CA PRO A 132 21.80 2.50 22.60
C PRO A 132 22.04 3.47 21.43
N ALA A 133 21.58 4.71 21.56
CA ALA A 133 21.80 5.73 20.53
C ALA A 133 23.30 5.99 20.43
N TYR A 134 23.97 5.25 19.57
CA TYR A 134 25.38 5.46 19.30
C TYR A 134 25.56 6.76 18.49
N GLU A 135 26.58 7.50 18.84
CA GLU A 135 26.97 8.69 18.10
C GLU A 135 27.48 8.27 16.73
N ARG A 136 26.82 8.76 15.65
CA ARG A 136 27.31 8.54 14.29
C ARG A 136 28.63 9.26 14.10
N VAL A 137 29.63 8.52 13.69
CA VAL A 137 30.99 9.02 13.46
C VAL A 137 31.33 8.85 12.00
N TYR A 138 31.91 9.87 11.40
CA TYR A 138 32.45 9.75 10.07
C TYR A 138 33.86 9.16 10.14
N ILE A 139 34.06 7.98 9.55
CA ILE A 139 35.37 7.39 9.31
C ILE A 139 35.67 7.52 7.82
N ASP A 140 36.88 7.93 7.48
CA ASP A 140 37.26 8.08 6.07
C ASP A 140 37.03 6.80 5.28
N LYS A 141 36.22 6.91 4.20
CA LYS A 141 35.76 5.78 3.41
C LYS A 141 36.92 4.97 2.84
N LYS A 142 37.94 5.62 2.30
CA LYS A 142 39.04 4.92 1.65
C LYS A 142 39.83 4.06 2.63
N THR A 143 40.08 4.60 3.84
CA THR A 143 40.74 3.88 4.93
C THR A 143 39.88 2.74 5.41
N THR A 144 38.58 2.96 5.58
CA THR A 144 37.64 1.93 6.06
C THR A 144 37.52 0.81 5.05
N ASP A 145 37.26 1.11 3.78
CA ASP A 145 37.11 0.09 2.72
C ASP A 145 38.33 -0.83 2.65
N GLY A 146 39.55 -0.30 2.75
CA GLY A 146 40.78 -1.09 2.77
C GLY A 146 40.81 -2.05 3.97
N LEU A 147 40.60 -1.54 5.18
CA LEU A 147 40.62 -2.34 6.40
C LEU A 147 39.58 -3.46 6.42
N LEU A 148 38.35 -3.18 5.93
CA LEU A 148 37.30 -4.19 5.87
C LEU A 148 37.60 -5.27 4.84
N LYS A 149 38.11 -4.90 3.65
CA LYS A 149 38.52 -5.84 2.60
C LYS A 149 39.64 -6.75 3.09
N ASP A 150 40.69 -6.17 3.69
CA ASP A 150 41.81 -6.92 4.23
C ASP A 150 41.38 -7.92 5.29
N HIS A 151 40.45 -7.54 6.18
CA HIS A 151 39.90 -8.44 7.19
C HIS A 151 39.10 -9.60 6.57
N ILE A 152 38.22 -9.32 5.60
CA ILE A 152 37.48 -10.39 4.91
C ILE A 152 38.41 -11.35 4.19
N LEU A 153 39.39 -10.83 3.49
CA LEU A 153 40.36 -11.65 2.73
C LEU A 153 41.27 -12.48 3.63
N SER A 154 41.64 -11.96 4.82
CA SER A 154 42.58 -12.66 5.73
C SER A 154 41.90 -13.59 6.72
N GLU A 155 40.72 -13.24 7.22
CA GLU A 155 40.06 -13.95 8.32
C GLU A 155 38.84 -14.76 7.87
N VAL A 156 38.10 -14.29 6.88
CA VAL A 156 36.86 -14.93 6.43
C VAL A 156 37.12 -15.87 5.25
N LEU A 157 37.93 -15.43 4.28
CA LEU A 157 38.30 -16.20 3.09
C LEU A 157 39.68 -16.84 3.21
N ALA A 158 40.19 -17.02 4.45
CA ALA A 158 41.46 -17.66 4.66
C ALA A 158 41.51 -19.06 3.98
N PRO A 159 42.65 -19.48 3.41
CA PRO A 159 42.76 -20.70 2.62
C PRO A 159 42.31 -21.99 3.30
N GLU A 160 42.25 -22.00 4.63
CA GLU A 160 41.79 -23.15 5.44
C GLU A 160 40.27 -23.38 5.35
N TYR A 161 39.48 -22.38 4.89
CA TYR A 161 38.03 -22.48 4.78
C TYR A 161 37.54 -22.71 3.35
N TYR A 162 38.33 -22.26 2.34
CA TYR A 162 38.00 -22.39 0.92
C TYR A 162 39.13 -23.10 0.18
N VAL A 163 39.01 -24.39 0.03
CA VAL A 163 39.91 -25.15 -0.82
C VAL A 163 39.50 -24.98 -2.26
N VAL A 164 40.08 -24.02 -2.93
CA VAL A 164 40.01 -23.95 -4.40
C VAL A 164 41.11 -24.88 -4.93
N ASP A 165 40.70 -25.93 -5.61
CA ASP A 165 41.58 -27.01 -6.11
C ASP A 165 42.39 -26.58 -7.36
N SER A 166 42.66 -25.28 -7.54
CA SER A 166 43.41 -24.76 -8.67
C SER A 166 44.56 -23.79 -8.26
N GLU A 167 45.74 -24.03 -8.78
CA GLU A 167 46.95 -23.20 -8.57
C GLU A 167 46.77 -21.75 -9.11
N ASN A 168 45.69 -21.50 -9.89
CA ASN A 168 45.42 -20.25 -10.57
C ASN A 168 44.16 -19.53 -10.04
N ALA A 169 43.79 -19.71 -8.78
CA ALA A 169 42.63 -19.06 -8.18
C ALA A 169 43.06 -17.98 -7.18
N ALA A 170 42.23 -16.92 -7.07
CA ALA A 170 42.43 -15.85 -6.12
C ALA A 170 41.10 -15.34 -5.56
N ASN A 171 41.16 -14.86 -4.32
CA ASN A 171 40.04 -14.27 -3.61
C ASN A 171 39.97 -12.76 -3.86
N PHE A 172 38.74 -12.26 -4.08
CA PHE A 172 38.48 -10.85 -4.27
C PHE A 172 37.33 -10.42 -3.36
N CYS A 173 37.42 -9.19 -2.87
CA CYS A 173 36.39 -8.62 -2.01
C CYS A 173 36.16 -7.16 -2.35
N SER A 174 34.90 -6.77 -2.38
CA SER A 174 34.47 -5.38 -2.42
C SER A 174 33.44 -5.10 -1.35
N VAL A 175 33.41 -3.88 -0.83
CA VAL A 175 32.55 -3.48 0.26
C VAL A 175 31.85 -2.15 -0.05
N SER A 176 30.62 -2.00 0.41
CA SER A 176 29.88 -0.73 0.40
C SER A 176 29.50 -0.35 1.82
N VAL A 177 30.16 0.63 2.39
CA VAL A 177 29.90 1.11 3.75
C VAL A 177 28.61 1.91 3.81
N PHE A 178 27.70 1.49 4.69
CA PHE A 178 26.43 2.16 4.93
C PHE A 178 26.52 3.25 5.99
N SER A 179 27.22 2.97 7.09
CA SER A 179 27.35 3.87 8.22
C SER A 179 28.42 3.39 9.19
N SER A 180 28.88 4.30 10.05
CA SER A 180 29.71 3.99 11.21
C SER A 180 29.20 4.70 12.47
N GLU A 181 29.38 4.05 13.61
CA GLU A 181 28.91 4.50 14.93
C GLU A 181 30.00 4.30 15.98
N LYS A 182 30.04 5.20 16.96
CA LYS A 182 30.89 5.04 18.13
C LYS A 182 30.18 4.16 19.16
N ALA A 183 30.71 2.97 19.40
CA ALA A 183 30.18 2.02 20.35
C ALA A 183 30.69 2.23 21.79
N ALA A 184 31.96 2.68 21.92
CA ALA A 184 32.59 3.04 23.19
C ALA A 184 33.73 4.03 22.92
N GLU A 185 34.50 4.39 23.96
CA GLU A 185 35.55 5.41 23.84
C GLU A 185 36.51 5.16 22.65
N ASN A 186 36.94 3.91 22.46
CA ASN A 186 37.86 3.51 21.37
C ASN A 186 37.29 2.42 20.47
N ARG A 187 35.97 2.21 20.51
CA ARG A 187 35.30 1.15 19.73
C ARG A 187 34.29 1.75 18.80
N TYR A 188 34.23 1.20 17.60
CA TYR A 188 33.36 1.66 16.53
C TYR A 188 32.69 0.46 15.88
N TYR A 189 31.43 0.60 15.49
CA TYR A 189 30.76 -0.32 14.58
C TYR A 189 30.72 0.29 13.19
N VAL A 190 31.06 -0.51 12.20
CA VAL A 190 30.90 -0.17 10.78
C VAL A 190 29.97 -1.19 10.17
N TYR A 191 28.96 -0.68 9.50
CA TYR A 191 27.96 -1.48 8.79
C TYR A 191 28.19 -1.39 7.30
N ALA A 192 28.36 -2.52 6.63
CA ALA A 192 28.65 -2.56 5.21
C ALA A 192 27.93 -3.73 4.52
N TRP A 193 27.76 -3.61 3.22
CA TRP A 193 27.50 -4.75 2.36
C TRP A 193 28.82 -5.28 1.83
N VAL A 194 29.00 -6.57 1.91
CA VAL A 194 30.18 -7.29 1.44
C VAL A 194 29.79 -8.09 0.21
N ASN A 195 30.60 -8.06 -0.82
CA ASN A 195 30.58 -8.99 -1.91
C ASN A 195 31.97 -9.61 -2.04
N GLU A 196 32.06 -10.92 -1.86
CA GLU A 196 33.29 -11.69 -1.96
C GLU A 196 33.15 -12.72 -3.06
N CYS A 197 34.22 -13.05 -3.71
CA CYS A 197 34.23 -14.10 -4.73
C CYS A 197 35.62 -14.64 -4.95
N ILE A 198 35.65 -15.87 -5.45
CA ILE A 198 36.83 -16.58 -5.88
C ILE A 198 36.80 -16.64 -7.40
N TYR A 199 37.81 -16.12 -8.03
CA TYR A 199 38.00 -16.28 -9.47
C TYR A 199 39.19 -17.18 -9.74
N SER A 200 39.01 -18.07 -10.71
CA SER A 200 40.12 -18.85 -11.31
C SER A 200 40.32 -18.49 -12.77
N TYR A 201 41.57 -18.59 -13.20
CA TYR A 201 41.92 -18.39 -14.60
C TYR A 201 42.54 -19.65 -15.17
N ASP A 202 41.79 -20.34 -16.03
CA ASP A 202 42.19 -21.58 -16.65
C ASP A 202 41.87 -21.57 -18.16
N GLY A 203 42.78 -22.10 -18.96
CA GLY A 203 42.61 -22.24 -20.40
C GLY A 203 42.31 -20.94 -21.17
N GLY A 204 42.68 -19.77 -20.61
CA GLY A 204 42.39 -18.46 -21.22
C GLY A 204 41.01 -17.90 -20.81
N VAL A 205 40.31 -18.55 -19.89
CA VAL A 205 38.98 -18.15 -19.40
C VAL A 205 39.05 -17.79 -17.93
N LEU A 206 38.43 -16.67 -17.55
CA LEU A 206 38.22 -16.27 -16.17
C LEU A 206 36.88 -16.83 -15.71
N ASN A 207 36.88 -17.68 -14.68
CA ASN A 207 35.69 -18.30 -14.11
C ASN A 207 35.44 -17.77 -12.69
N GLU A 208 34.19 -17.59 -12.33
CA GLU A 208 33.78 -17.35 -10.95
C GLU A 208 33.42 -18.70 -10.32
N ASP A 209 34.20 -19.15 -9.34
CA ASP A 209 34.08 -20.48 -8.76
C ASP A 209 33.17 -20.50 -7.54
N ALA A 210 33.23 -19.47 -6.72
CA ALA A 210 32.37 -19.30 -5.54
C ALA A 210 32.26 -17.83 -5.14
N GLY A 211 31.25 -17.48 -4.38
CA GLY A 211 31.11 -16.13 -3.84
C GLY A 211 29.94 -15.98 -2.88
N GLY A 212 29.96 -14.89 -2.15
CA GLY A 212 28.93 -14.49 -1.21
C GLY A 212 28.62 -13.00 -1.32
N SER A 213 27.36 -12.65 -1.01
CA SER A 213 26.92 -11.26 -0.98
C SER A 213 25.98 -11.07 0.20
N TYR A 214 26.41 -10.31 1.21
CA TYR A 214 25.73 -10.23 2.49
C TYR A 214 26.05 -8.93 3.25
N PRO A 215 25.14 -8.49 4.16
CA PRO A 215 25.42 -7.40 5.09
C PRO A 215 26.32 -7.88 6.21
N CYS A 216 27.24 -7.04 6.66
CA CYS A 216 28.17 -7.35 7.73
C CYS A 216 28.32 -6.17 8.69
N ARG A 217 28.37 -6.47 9.99
CA ARG A 217 28.76 -5.56 11.05
C ARG A 217 30.20 -5.83 11.44
N PHE A 218 31.05 -4.83 11.32
CA PHE A 218 32.44 -4.89 11.75
C PHE A 218 32.62 -4.13 13.05
N GLU A 219 33.37 -4.69 13.97
CA GLU A 219 33.83 -3.99 15.16
C GLU A 219 35.27 -3.54 14.94
N LEU A 220 35.52 -2.25 15.09
CA LEU A 220 36.83 -1.64 14.96
C LEU A 220 37.28 -1.06 16.30
N VAL A 221 38.56 -1.16 16.57
CA VAL A 221 39.20 -0.53 17.72
C VAL A 221 40.24 0.49 17.25
N LYS A 222 40.24 1.67 17.89
CA LYS A 222 41.24 2.70 17.64
C LYS A 222 42.38 2.57 18.67
N GLU A 223 43.58 2.25 18.18
CA GLU A 223 44.80 2.14 18.95
C GLU A 223 45.88 3.04 18.34
N ASN A 224 46.46 3.93 19.12
CA ASN A 224 47.56 4.84 18.68
C ASN A 224 47.22 5.55 17.35
N ASP A 225 46.01 6.11 17.22
CA ASP A 225 45.47 6.75 16.03
C ASP A 225 45.27 5.87 14.80
N SER A 226 45.48 4.57 14.91
CA SER A 226 45.20 3.60 13.87
C SER A 226 43.90 2.83 14.20
N LEU A 227 43.12 2.52 13.17
CA LEU A 227 41.93 1.66 13.29
C LEU A 227 42.31 0.23 12.91
N ARG A 228 41.80 -0.73 13.66
CA ARG A 228 41.94 -2.16 13.37
C ARG A 228 40.58 -2.85 13.50
N VAL A 229 40.24 -3.71 12.56
CA VAL A 229 39.05 -4.59 12.69
C VAL A 229 39.39 -5.69 13.71
N VAL A 230 38.50 -5.92 14.65
CA VAL A 230 38.68 -6.94 15.70
C VAL A 230 37.69 -8.09 15.54
N SER A 231 36.53 -7.84 14.93
CA SER A 231 35.57 -8.88 14.59
C SER A 231 34.65 -8.45 13.47
N SER A 232 34.04 -9.42 12.84
CA SER A 232 32.98 -9.24 11.85
C SER A 232 31.83 -10.22 12.15
N GLU A 233 30.59 -9.77 11.97
CA GLU A 233 29.41 -10.58 12.17
C GLU A 233 28.44 -10.35 11.01
N SER A 234 27.99 -11.44 10.40
CA SER A 234 26.97 -11.48 9.35
C SER A 234 25.74 -12.27 9.81
N PRO A 235 24.54 -11.99 9.28
CA PRO A 235 23.37 -12.78 9.60
C PRO A 235 23.48 -14.22 9.08
N GLY A 236 22.93 -15.16 9.84
CA GLY A 236 22.82 -16.55 9.40
C GLY A 236 21.89 -16.72 8.21
N CYS A 237 21.93 -17.93 7.60
CA CYS A 237 21.08 -18.24 6.46
C CYS A 237 19.68 -18.74 6.89
N GLY A 238 18.70 -18.61 6.01
CA GLY A 238 17.37 -19.20 6.17
C GLY A 238 16.49 -18.52 7.21
N ALA A 239 15.86 -19.29 8.11
CA ALA A 239 14.86 -18.77 9.04
C ALA A 239 15.42 -17.78 10.08
N GLN A 240 16.71 -17.81 10.37
CA GLN A 240 17.37 -16.93 11.34
C GLN A 240 17.76 -15.59 10.74
N TYR A 241 17.80 -15.45 9.42
CA TYR A 241 18.27 -14.25 8.74
C TYR A 241 17.59 -12.97 9.22
N ASN A 242 16.26 -12.96 9.28
CA ASN A 242 15.51 -11.76 9.69
C ASN A 242 15.74 -11.39 11.15
N GLU A 243 15.83 -12.39 12.04
CA GLU A 243 16.11 -12.17 13.46
C GLU A 243 17.53 -11.61 13.65
N ASP A 244 18.51 -12.15 12.93
CA ASP A 244 19.89 -11.66 12.97
C ASP A 244 20.02 -10.26 12.38
N ILE A 245 19.31 -9.94 11.29
CA ILE A 245 19.26 -8.58 10.73
C ILE A 245 18.73 -7.59 11.79
N GLU A 246 17.68 -7.95 12.51
CA GLU A 246 17.15 -7.09 13.57
C GLU A 246 18.10 -6.97 14.76
N LYS A 247 18.86 -7.99 15.06
CA LYS A 247 19.82 -8.02 16.17
C LYS A 247 21.13 -7.30 15.87
N LEU A 248 21.63 -7.41 14.64
CA LEU A 248 22.94 -6.91 14.25
C LEU A 248 22.92 -5.47 13.73
N PHE A 249 21.79 -5.03 13.14
CA PHE A 249 21.73 -3.77 12.42
C PHE A 249 20.65 -2.83 12.95
N PRO A 250 21.00 -1.56 13.24
CA PRO A 250 20.01 -0.55 13.61
C PRO A 250 19.05 -0.27 12.44
N ARG A 251 17.84 0.19 12.75
CA ARG A 251 16.75 0.36 11.78
C ARG A 251 17.17 1.12 10.51
N TYR A 252 17.86 2.24 10.65
CA TYR A 252 18.28 3.06 9.52
C TYR A 252 19.33 2.40 8.61
N VAL A 253 20.06 1.38 9.11
CA VAL A 253 20.95 0.53 8.30
C VAL A 253 20.13 -0.56 7.61
N ARG A 254 19.12 -1.13 8.29
CA ARG A 254 18.25 -2.15 7.70
C ARG A 254 17.52 -1.65 6.45
N ASP A 255 17.07 -0.40 6.45
CA ASP A 255 16.43 0.21 5.28
C ASP A 255 17.39 0.20 4.06
N LYS A 256 18.67 0.44 4.29
CA LYS A 256 19.70 0.32 3.23
C LYS A 256 19.97 -1.12 2.82
N ILE A 257 20.02 -2.05 3.78
CA ILE A 257 20.19 -3.48 3.51
C ILE A 257 19.08 -4.00 2.59
N TYR A 258 17.83 -3.58 2.81
CA TYR A 258 16.70 -4.01 1.98
C TYR A 258 16.68 -3.36 0.59
N SER A 259 17.37 -2.26 0.38
CA SER A 259 17.41 -1.55 -0.92
C SER A 259 18.60 -1.92 -1.81
N VAL A 260 19.61 -2.63 -1.32
CA VAL A 260 20.88 -2.86 -2.06
C VAL A 260 20.72 -3.57 -3.41
N HIS A 261 19.69 -4.39 -3.54
CA HIS A 261 19.38 -5.09 -4.79
C HIS A 261 18.66 -4.19 -5.81
N ASP A 262 18.00 -3.13 -5.33
CA ASP A 262 17.21 -2.22 -6.16
C ASP A 262 18.01 -0.96 -6.55
N ASP A 263 19.02 -0.57 -5.76
CA ASP A 263 19.80 0.65 -5.95
C ASP A 263 21.11 0.44 -6.73
N GLY A 264 21.38 -0.77 -7.21
CA GLY A 264 22.55 -1.12 -7.98
C GLY A 264 23.83 -1.32 -7.16
N THR A 265 23.74 -1.32 -5.82
CA THR A 265 24.91 -1.50 -4.95
C THR A 265 25.58 -2.86 -5.16
N VAL A 266 24.80 -3.94 -5.24
CA VAL A 266 25.33 -5.31 -5.42
C VAL A 266 26.00 -5.46 -6.77
N GLU A 267 25.38 -4.99 -7.83
CA GLU A 267 25.91 -5.02 -9.20
C GLU A 267 27.24 -4.28 -9.31
N ASN A 268 27.35 -3.13 -8.64
CA ASN A 268 28.60 -2.36 -8.62
C ASN A 268 29.72 -3.10 -7.88
N LEU A 269 29.42 -3.79 -6.80
CA LEU A 269 30.41 -4.58 -6.05
C LEU A 269 30.88 -5.79 -6.85
N ILE A 270 29.96 -6.50 -7.52
CA ILE A 270 30.30 -7.60 -8.42
C ILE A 270 31.22 -7.10 -9.56
N ALA A 271 30.84 -5.99 -10.19
CA ALA A 271 31.65 -5.40 -11.26
C ALA A 271 33.06 -4.99 -10.79
N GLU A 272 33.17 -4.47 -9.56
CA GLU A 272 34.44 -4.10 -8.96
C GLU A 272 35.33 -5.34 -8.71
N ASN A 273 34.75 -6.44 -8.19
CA ASN A 273 35.49 -7.70 -7.99
C ASN A 273 35.96 -8.31 -9.33
N LEU A 274 35.07 -8.31 -10.34
CA LEU A 274 35.44 -8.79 -11.67
C LEU A 274 36.59 -7.95 -12.27
N LYS A 275 36.55 -6.63 -12.09
CA LYS A 275 37.62 -5.73 -12.54
C LYS A 275 38.94 -6.03 -11.82
N GLN A 276 38.93 -6.26 -10.51
CA GLN A 276 40.11 -6.64 -9.73
C GLN A 276 40.66 -7.98 -10.21
N ALA A 277 39.78 -8.98 -10.45
CA ALA A 277 40.18 -10.28 -10.98
C ALA A 277 40.84 -10.18 -12.37
N LYS A 278 40.24 -9.39 -13.28
CA LYS A 278 40.84 -9.15 -14.61
C LYS A 278 42.21 -8.52 -14.52
N LEU A 279 42.40 -7.56 -13.63
CA LEU A 279 43.72 -6.91 -13.42
C LEU A 279 44.70 -7.91 -12.81
N TYR A 280 44.30 -8.73 -11.86
CA TYR A 280 45.16 -9.72 -11.20
C TYR A 280 45.66 -10.78 -12.17
N PHE A 281 44.76 -11.35 -12.97
CA PHE A 281 45.08 -12.37 -13.95
C PHE A 281 45.56 -11.82 -15.30
N ASN A 282 45.70 -10.50 -15.43
CA ASN A 282 46.14 -9.80 -16.63
C ASN A 282 45.28 -10.14 -17.87
N VAL A 283 43.97 -10.19 -17.68
CA VAL A 283 42.95 -10.45 -18.72
C VAL A 283 42.31 -9.13 -19.13
N GLY A 284 42.31 -8.83 -20.43
CA GLY A 284 41.78 -7.59 -21.00
C GLY A 284 40.26 -7.62 -21.25
#